data_ee2f086c9050551593003ac7b96125b7
#
_entry.id   ee2f086c9050551593003ac7b96125b7
#
_cell.length_a   1.000
_cell.length_b   1.000
_cell.length_c   1.000
_cell.angle_alpha   90.00
_cell.angle_beta   90.00
_cell.angle_gamma   90.00
#
_symmetry.space_group_name_H-M   'P 1'
#
loop_
_entity.id
_entity.type
_entity.pdbx_description
1 polymer ?
#
loop_
_entity_poly.entity_id
_entity_poly.type
_entity_poly.pdbx_seq_one_letter_code
_entity_poly.pdbx_strand_id
1 'polypeptide(L)'
;MITLISATNRPDSNTLKIAHYYLKKLSKKGIEHAFFSLEQMPQDLLTNEMYGPNKNPKMKLIEETLLIPTTKFIFIVPEYNGSFPGAFKTFIDASNIAACFHNKKACMVGVAAGRAGNLRGMEHLTNIFNHMKINVLHLKI
;
A
#
# COMPACT_ATOMS: atom_id res chain seq x y z
N MET A 1 -6.20 6.06 13.03
CA MET A 1 -6.59 6.37 11.63
C MET A 1 -6.45 5.12 10.77
N ILE A 2 -7.36 4.90 9.82
CA ILE A 2 -7.26 3.88 8.77
C ILE A 2 -6.75 4.56 7.50
N THR A 3 -5.75 3.98 6.83
CA THR A 3 -5.32 4.44 5.51
C THR A 3 -5.52 3.35 4.48
N LEU A 4 -6.22 3.68 3.39
CA LEU A 4 -6.39 2.83 2.24
C LEU A 4 -5.37 3.20 1.17
N ILE A 5 -4.65 2.19 0.66
CA ILE A 5 -3.63 2.38 -0.37
C ILE A 5 -4.01 1.60 -1.62
N SER A 6 -4.10 2.29 -2.75
CA SER A 6 -4.16 1.68 -4.09
C SER A 6 -2.74 1.34 -4.53
N ALA A 7 -2.38 0.06 -4.51
CA ALA A 7 -1.01 -0.42 -4.63
C ALA A 7 -0.53 -0.56 -6.09
N THR A 8 -0.88 0.39 -6.95
CA THR A 8 -0.38 0.48 -8.33
C THR A 8 -0.26 1.93 -8.79
N ASN A 9 0.76 2.20 -9.58
CA ASN A 9 0.97 3.48 -10.25
C ASN A 9 0.34 3.55 -11.65
N ARG A 10 -0.41 2.50 -12.06
CA ARG A 10 -1.06 2.46 -13.36
C ARG A 10 -2.27 3.40 -13.39
N PRO A 11 -2.34 4.36 -14.33
CA PRO A 11 -3.49 5.25 -14.48
C PRO A 11 -4.78 4.47 -14.78
N ASP A 12 -5.91 5.00 -14.34
CA ASP A 12 -7.26 4.46 -14.61
C ASP A 12 -7.43 2.97 -14.28
N SER A 13 -6.66 2.46 -13.31
CA SER A 13 -6.65 1.04 -12.98
C SER A 13 -7.97 0.56 -12.36
N ASN A 14 -8.31 -0.71 -12.57
CA ASN A 14 -9.42 -1.34 -11.84
C ASN A 14 -9.15 -1.37 -10.33
N THR A 15 -7.89 -1.41 -9.92
CA THR A 15 -7.47 -1.30 -8.52
C THR A 15 -7.92 0.01 -7.90
N LEU A 16 -7.78 1.13 -8.63
CA LEU A 16 -8.24 2.44 -8.19
C LEU A 16 -9.76 2.48 -8.05
N LYS A 17 -10.51 1.89 -9.00
CA LYS A 17 -11.98 1.81 -8.93
C LYS A 17 -12.45 1.04 -7.70
N ILE A 18 -11.79 -0.08 -7.40
CA ILE A 18 -12.07 -0.88 -6.20
C ILE A 18 -11.69 -0.10 -4.93
N ALA A 19 -10.56 0.61 -4.93
CA ALA A 19 -10.18 1.48 -3.82
C ALA A 19 -11.28 2.51 -3.52
N HIS A 20 -11.79 3.21 -4.52
CA HIS A 20 -12.89 4.16 -4.36
C HIS A 20 -14.19 3.50 -3.85
N TYR A 21 -14.48 2.28 -4.27
CA TYR A 21 -15.62 1.53 -3.72
C TYR A 21 -15.45 1.29 -2.21
N TYR A 22 -14.27 0.88 -1.76
CA TYR A 22 -13.97 0.68 -0.33
C TYR A 22 -14.05 2.00 0.44
N LEU A 23 -13.51 3.10 -0.08
CA LEU A 23 -13.60 4.43 0.55
C LEU A 23 -15.07 4.83 0.76
N LYS A 24 -15.92 4.64 -0.25
CA LYS A 24 -17.37 4.89 -0.12
C LYS A 24 -18.01 4.05 0.98
N LYS A 25 -17.58 2.80 1.16
CA LYS A 25 -18.07 1.93 2.23
C LYS A 25 -17.61 2.40 3.61
N LEU A 26 -16.36 2.82 3.75
CA LEU A 26 -15.82 3.38 5.00
C LEU A 26 -16.58 4.66 5.40
N SER A 27 -16.75 5.58 4.45
CA SER A 27 -17.53 6.82 4.66
C SER A 27 -18.96 6.55 5.10
N LYS A 28 -19.66 5.61 4.44
CA LYS A 28 -21.05 5.23 4.82
C LYS A 28 -21.15 4.66 6.23
N LYS A 29 -20.07 4.09 6.76
CA LYS A 29 -19.98 3.57 8.12
C LYS A 29 -19.50 4.60 9.14
N GLY A 30 -19.25 5.84 8.74
CA GLY A 30 -18.71 6.89 9.60
C GLY A 30 -17.27 6.63 10.06
N ILE A 31 -16.52 5.79 9.34
CA ILE A 31 -15.15 5.45 9.71
C ILE A 31 -14.21 6.49 9.12
N GLU A 32 -13.48 7.18 10.00
CA GLU A 32 -12.43 8.13 9.59
C GLU A 32 -11.30 7.38 8.85
N HIS A 33 -10.93 7.88 7.68
CA HIS A 33 -9.93 7.26 6.84
C HIS A 33 -9.18 8.28 5.98
N ALA A 34 -7.96 7.89 5.59
CA ALA A 34 -7.16 8.56 4.58
C ALA A 34 -7.02 7.65 3.35
N PHE A 35 -6.63 8.25 2.23
CA PHE A 35 -6.43 7.55 0.95
C PHE A 35 -5.12 7.96 0.31
N PHE A 36 -4.42 6.99 -0.26
CA PHE A 36 -3.25 7.22 -1.09
C PHE A 36 -3.24 6.29 -2.31
N SER A 37 -3.04 6.86 -3.50
CA SER A 37 -2.77 6.09 -4.71
C SER A 37 -1.28 6.16 -5.05
N LEU A 38 -0.67 5.03 -5.41
CA LEU A 38 0.72 5.02 -5.89
C LEU A 38 0.91 5.80 -7.20
N GLU A 39 -0.15 6.21 -7.88
CA GLU A 39 -0.06 7.19 -8.97
C GLU A 39 0.53 8.53 -8.51
N GLN A 40 0.39 8.86 -7.23
CA GLN A 40 0.92 10.08 -6.59
C GLN A 40 2.34 9.91 -6.06
N MET A 41 2.91 8.71 -6.18
CA MET A 41 4.27 8.43 -5.74
C MET A 41 5.27 9.28 -6.53
N PRO A 42 6.34 9.81 -5.90
CA PRO A 42 7.41 10.46 -6.62
C PRO A 42 7.99 9.53 -7.70
N GLN A 43 8.16 10.04 -8.91
CA GLN A 43 8.63 9.23 -10.06
C GLN A 43 10.13 8.92 -10.00
N ASP A 44 10.85 9.69 -9.22
CA ASP A 44 12.32 9.67 -9.07
C ASP A 44 12.81 8.83 -7.89
N LEU A 45 11.94 7.96 -7.32
CA LEU A 45 12.31 7.13 -6.17
C LEU A 45 13.42 6.10 -6.44
N LEU A 46 13.67 5.73 -7.71
CA LEU A 46 14.76 4.81 -8.07
C LEU A 46 16.12 5.51 -8.25
N THR A 47 16.29 6.69 -7.67
CA THR A 47 17.52 7.45 -7.66
C THR A 47 18.24 7.33 -6.31
N ASN A 48 19.40 8.01 -6.18
CA ASN A 48 20.14 8.10 -4.92
C ASN A 48 19.34 8.73 -3.76
N GLU A 49 18.22 9.40 -4.06
CA GLU A 49 17.31 9.98 -3.07
C GLU A 49 16.37 8.96 -2.42
N MET A 50 16.43 7.70 -2.80
CA MET A 50 15.65 6.63 -2.18
C MET A 50 16.08 6.40 -0.72
N TYR A 51 17.35 6.56 -0.42
CA TYR A 51 17.96 6.21 0.87
C TYR A 51 18.74 7.38 1.49
N GLY A 52 18.90 7.31 2.80
CA GLY A 52 19.82 8.19 3.54
C GLY A 52 19.29 9.60 3.83
N PRO A 53 20.19 10.54 4.16
CA PRO A 53 19.81 11.87 4.62
C PRO A 53 19.17 12.74 3.53
N ASN A 54 19.47 12.46 2.26
CA ASN A 54 18.96 13.20 1.10
C ASN A 54 17.68 12.58 0.51
N LYS A 55 16.92 11.87 1.32
CA LYS A 55 15.67 11.23 0.93
C LYS A 55 14.73 12.23 0.26
N ASN A 56 14.08 11.76 -0.82
CA ASN A 56 13.12 12.54 -1.59
C ASN A 56 12.10 13.28 -0.68
N PRO A 57 12.00 14.62 -0.77
CA PRO A 57 11.16 15.42 0.12
C PRO A 57 9.68 15.07 0.06
N LYS A 58 9.16 14.71 -1.13
CA LYS A 58 7.75 14.27 -1.29
C LYS A 58 7.50 12.95 -0.57
N MET A 59 8.46 12.01 -0.66
CA MET A 59 8.34 10.75 0.06
C MET A 59 8.36 10.97 1.58
N LYS A 60 9.22 11.85 2.07
CA LYS A 60 9.26 12.24 3.48
C LYS A 60 7.93 12.86 3.94
N LEU A 61 7.33 13.72 3.13
CA LEU A 61 6.02 14.31 3.42
C LEU A 61 4.93 13.23 3.49
N ILE A 62 4.91 12.26 2.56
CA ILE A 62 3.97 11.13 2.57
C ILE A 62 4.14 10.31 3.87
N GLU A 63 5.37 10.05 4.29
CA GLU A 63 5.62 9.34 5.55
C GLU A 63 5.07 10.10 6.75
N GLU A 64 5.41 11.37 6.90
CA GLU A 64 5.05 12.19 8.06
C GLU A 64 3.54 12.45 8.15
N THR A 65 2.89 12.76 7.03
CA THR A 65 1.49 13.15 7.03
C THR A 65 0.52 11.98 6.91
N LEU A 66 0.95 10.87 6.35
CA LEU A 66 0.07 9.75 6.02
C LEU A 66 0.49 8.43 6.70
N LEU A 67 1.72 7.95 6.45
CA LEU A 67 2.09 6.60 6.87
C LEU A 67 2.31 6.50 8.37
N ILE A 68 3.04 7.44 8.97
CA ILE A 68 3.36 7.43 10.41
C ILE A 68 2.10 7.50 11.28
N PRO A 69 1.13 8.40 11.05
CA PRO A 69 -0.08 8.48 11.88
C PRO A 69 -1.08 7.33 11.66
N THR A 70 -0.90 6.52 10.62
CA THR A 70 -1.76 5.36 10.34
C THR A 70 -1.54 4.25 11.36
N THR A 71 -2.63 3.65 11.83
CA THR A 71 -2.60 2.47 12.72
C THR A 71 -3.07 1.19 12.02
N LYS A 72 -3.86 1.34 10.97
CA LYS A 72 -4.41 0.22 10.20
C LYS A 72 -4.35 0.55 8.71
N PHE A 73 -3.86 -0.38 7.91
CA PHE A 73 -3.83 -0.26 6.46
C PHE A 73 -4.86 -1.16 5.80
N ILE A 74 -5.42 -0.69 4.69
CA ILE A 74 -6.14 -1.51 3.71
C ILE A 74 -5.37 -1.36 2.39
N PHE A 75 -4.75 -2.43 1.93
CA PHE A 75 -4.02 -2.45 0.66
C PHE A 75 -4.88 -3.09 -0.43
N ILE A 76 -5.19 -2.35 -1.47
CA ILE A 76 -5.84 -2.87 -2.69
C ILE A 76 -4.72 -3.18 -3.68
N VAL A 77 -4.47 -4.47 -3.93
CA VAL A 77 -3.25 -4.95 -4.58
C VAL A 77 -3.58 -5.69 -5.88
N PRO A 78 -3.19 -5.17 -7.07
CA PRO A 78 -3.39 -5.90 -8.31
C PRO A 78 -2.34 -7.00 -8.49
N GLU A 79 -2.69 -8.00 -9.30
CA GLU A 79 -1.74 -9.01 -9.77
C GLU A 79 -0.99 -8.52 -11.01
N TYR A 80 0.33 -8.46 -10.90
CA TYR A 80 1.24 -8.20 -12.01
C TYR A 80 2.24 -9.37 -12.13
N ASN A 81 2.13 -10.14 -13.20
CA ASN A 81 3.02 -11.28 -13.46
C ASN A 81 3.11 -12.29 -12.30
N GLY A 82 1.97 -12.62 -11.70
CA GLY A 82 1.90 -13.59 -10.60
C GLY A 82 2.38 -13.07 -9.23
N SER A 83 2.50 -11.74 -9.08
CA SER A 83 2.91 -11.07 -7.84
C SER A 83 2.21 -9.73 -7.68
N PHE A 84 2.61 -8.95 -6.70
CA PHE A 84 2.20 -7.54 -6.54
C PHE A 84 3.08 -6.62 -7.41
N PRO A 85 2.66 -5.37 -7.70
CA PRO A 85 3.41 -4.46 -8.56
C PRO A 85 4.79 -4.10 -8.01
N GLY A 86 5.81 -4.03 -8.90
CA GLY A 86 7.15 -3.55 -8.56
C GLY A 86 7.16 -2.12 -7.99
N ALA A 87 6.29 -1.24 -8.49
CA ALA A 87 6.10 0.10 -7.93
C ALA A 87 5.73 0.08 -6.45
N PHE A 88 4.95 -0.91 -6.00
CA PHE A 88 4.61 -1.05 -4.59
C PHE A 88 5.81 -1.51 -3.76
N LYS A 89 6.65 -2.41 -4.30
CA LYS A 89 7.91 -2.78 -3.64
C LYS A 89 8.85 -1.58 -3.51
N THR A 90 8.98 -0.79 -4.57
CA THR A 90 9.77 0.47 -4.57
C THR A 90 9.27 1.44 -3.49
N PHE A 91 7.96 1.62 -3.39
CA PHE A 91 7.36 2.46 -2.35
C PHE A 91 7.67 1.96 -0.93
N ILE A 92 7.59 0.64 -0.70
CA ILE A 92 7.96 0.03 0.57
C ILE A 92 9.45 0.28 0.87
N ASP A 93 10.33 0.01 -0.09
CA ASP A 93 11.78 0.13 0.09
C ASP A 93 12.22 1.58 0.33
N ALA A 94 11.52 2.54 -0.28
CA ALA A 94 11.76 3.96 -0.06
C ALA A 94 11.20 4.46 1.29
N SER A 95 10.38 3.67 2.00
CA SER A 95 9.77 4.07 3.26
C SER A 95 10.67 3.79 4.46
N ASN A 96 10.54 4.59 5.51
CA ASN A 96 11.07 4.26 6.83
C ASN A 96 10.21 3.15 7.45
N ILE A 97 10.66 1.90 7.31
CA ILE A 97 9.89 0.71 7.69
C ILE A 97 9.48 0.75 9.16
N ALA A 98 10.41 1.11 10.05
CA ALA A 98 10.14 1.12 11.48
C ALA A 98 9.07 2.15 11.87
N ALA A 99 9.20 3.37 11.39
CA ALA A 99 8.28 4.45 11.71
C ALA A 99 6.90 4.27 11.03
N CYS A 100 6.90 3.82 9.78
CA CYS A 100 5.70 3.76 8.96
C CYS A 100 4.86 2.50 9.18
N PHE A 101 5.48 1.36 9.51
CA PHE A 101 4.80 0.06 9.42
C PHE A 101 4.87 -0.84 10.66
N HIS A 102 5.93 -0.75 11.50
CA HIS A 102 6.05 -1.66 12.64
C HIS A 102 4.82 -1.64 13.55
N ASN A 103 4.39 -2.84 13.95
CA ASN A 103 3.29 -3.08 14.89
C ASN A 103 1.91 -2.59 14.43
N LYS A 104 1.76 -2.19 13.17
CA LYS A 104 0.48 -1.78 12.59
C LYS A 104 -0.28 -3.00 12.06
N LYS A 105 -1.57 -2.82 11.75
CA LYS A 105 -2.42 -3.88 11.19
C LYS A 105 -2.62 -3.66 9.69
N ALA A 106 -2.66 -4.74 8.92
CA ALA A 106 -2.94 -4.69 7.49
C ALA A 106 -4.03 -5.66 7.07
N CYS A 107 -4.95 -5.18 6.24
CA CYS A 107 -5.86 -5.97 5.44
C CYS A 107 -5.42 -5.91 3.98
N MET A 108 -5.47 -7.01 3.25
CA MET A 108 -5.16 -7.07 1.82
C MET A 108 -6.38 -7.47 1.01
N VAL A 109 -6.62 -6.74 -0.07
CA VAL A 109 -7.66 -7.01 -1.07
C VAL A 109 -6.97 -7.23 -2.41
N GLY A 110 -7.03 -8.44 -2.94
CA GLY A 110 -6.44 -8.80 -4.21
C GLY A 110 -7.32 -8.39 -5.39
N VAL A 111 -6.70 -7.94 -6.47
CA VAL A 111 -7.36 -7.58 -7.72
C VAL A 111 -6.67 -8.29 -8.87
N ALA A 112 -7.40 -9.15 -9.58
CA ALA A 112 -6.88 -9.83 -10.76
C ALA A 112 -8.01 -10.06 -11.79
N ALA A 113 -7.64 -10.13 -13.06
CA ALA A 113 -8.55 -10.56 -14.11
C ALA A 113 -8.75 -12.09 -14.13
N GLY A 114 -7.79 -12.84 -13.57
CA GLY A 114 -7.85 -14.29 -13.44
C GLY A 114 -8.62 -14.75 -12.20
N ARG A 115 -9.00 -16.02 -12.19
CA ARG A 115 -9.81 -16.64 -11.13
C ARG A 115 -9.17 -16.67 -9.73
N ALA A 116 -7.84 -16.51 -9.64
CA ALA A 116 -7.11 -16.65 -8.37
C ALA A 116 -7.06 -15.37 -7.52
N GLY A 117 -7.62 -14.24 -8.00
CA GLY A 117 -7.78 -13.02 -7.20
C GLY A 117 -6.47 -12.48 -6.61
N ASN A 118 -5.34 -12.62 -7.30
CA ASN A 118 -4.01 -12.23 -6.81
C ASN A 118 -3.53 -13.00 -5.56
N LEU A 119 -3.95 -14.24 -5.37
CA LEU A 119 -3.56 -15.04 -4.21
C LEU A 119 -2.03 -15.12 -4.04
N ARG A 120 -1.29 -15.35 -5.12
CA ARG A 120 0.18 -15.44 -5.10
C ARG A 120 0.82 -14.11 -4.68
N GLY A 121 0.39 -13.00 -5.27
CA GLY A 121 0.92 -11.68 -4.91
C GLY A 121 0.63 -11.30 -3.46
N MET A 122 -0.55 -11.64 -2.95
CA MET A 122 -0.87 -11.43 -1.53
C MET A 122 -0.05 -12.32 -0.61
N GLU A 123 0.34 -13.52 -1.05
CA GLU A 123 1.20 -14.41 -0.28
C GLU A 123 2.65 -13.89 -0.22
N HIS A 124 3.20 -13.45 -1.35
CA HIS A 124 4.51 -12.77 -1.38
C HIS A 124 4.51 -11.53 -0.48
N LEU A 125 3.45 -10.73 -0.54
CA LEU A 125 3.34 -9.52 0.27
C LEU A 125 3.17 -9.84 1.76
N THR A 126 2.50 -10.94 2.11
CA THR A 126 2.39 -11.40 3.50
C THR A 126 3.77 -11.68 4.11
N ASN A 127 4.67 -12.33 3.37
CA ASN A 127 6.04 -12.58 3.84
C ASN A 127 6.81 -11.28 4.09
N ILE A 128 6.67 -10.30 3.18
CA ILE A 128 7.28 -8.97 3.34
C ILE A 128 6.71 -8.27 4.57
N PHE A 129 5.39 -8.26 4.73
CA PHE A 129 4.72 -7.61 5.86
C PHE A 129 5.09 -8.26 7.20
N ASN A 130 5.23 -9.57 7.25
CA ASN A 130 5.71 -10.28 8.44
C ASN A 130 7.13 -9.85 8.81
N HIS A 131 8.04 -9.75 7.83
CA HIS A 131 9.40 -9.22 8.03
C HIS A 131 9.35 -7.76 8.56
N MET A 132 8.44 -6.96 8.05
CA MET A 132 8.21 -5.57 8.49
C MET A 132 7.45 -5.46 9.82
N LYS A 133 7.20 -6.56 10.54
CA LYS A 133 6.45 -6.61 11.81
C LYS A 133 5.04 -6.01 11.71
N ILE A 134 4.39 -6.17 10.56
CA ILE A 134 2.98 -5.80 10.37
C ILE A 134 2.10 -6.99 10.74
N ASN A 135 1.05 -6.73 11.52
CA ASN A 135 0.04 -7.74 11.87
C ASN A 135 -0.95 -7.87 10.70
N VAL A 136 -0.76 -8.87 9.86
CA VAL A 136 -1.62 -9.12 8.70
C VAL A 136 -2.88 -9.86 9.12
N LEU A 137 -4.05 -9.36 8.70
CA LEU A 137 -5.31 -10.11 8.86
C LEU A 137 -5.23 -11.40 8.06
N HIS A 138 -5.62 -12.52 8.69
CA HIS A 138 -5.56 -13.85 8.07
C HIS A 138 -6.50 -13.98 6.86
N LEU A 139 -7.65 -13.28 6.89
CA LEU A 139 -8.57 -13.24 5.77
C LEU A 139 -8.04 -12.30 4.68
N LYS A 140 -7.74 -12.87 3.53
CA LYS A 140 -7.42 -12.16 2.29
C LYS A 140 -8.67 -12.12 1.42
N ILE A 141 -8.98 -10.97 0.85
CA ILE A 141 -10.21 -10.72 0.08
C ILE A 141 -9.86 -10.61 -1.40
#